data_a9152fcfab9052dc98369a3ca0027ea5
#
_entry.id   a9152fcfab9052dc98369a3ca0027ea5
#
_cell.length_a   1.000
_cell.length_b   1.000
_cell.length_c   1.000
_cell.angle_alpha   90.00
_cell.angle_beta   90.00
_cell.angle_gamma   90.00
#
_symmetry.space_group_name_H-M   'P 1'
#
loop_
_entity.id
_entity.type
_entity.pdbx_description
1 polymer ?
#
loop_
_entity_poly.entity_id
_entity_poly.type
_entity_poly.pdbx_seq_one_letter_code
_entity_poly.pdbx_strand_id
1 'polypeptide(L)' 'LVLTNNKIYEVISIECGWYRIIDDSGEDYLYPPDMFEIVEGDNNMIVK' A
#
# COMPACT_ATOMS: atom_id res chain seq x y z
N LEU A 1 3.43 2.44 -12.00
CA LEU A 1 2.83 2.55 -10.66
C LEU A 1 1.50 3.27 -10.77
N VAL A 2 0.46 2.66 -10.25
CA VAL A 2 -0.89 3.22 -10.31
C VAL A 2 -1.38 3.47 -8.89
N LEU A 3 -0.71 4.38 -8.19
CA LEU A 3 -1.07 4.79 -6.84
C LEU A 3 -1.34 6.29 -6.83
N THR A 4 -2.30 6.70 -6.01
CA THR A 4 -2.66 8.11 -5.85
C THR A 4 -2.06 8.62 -4.53
N ASN A 5 -1.38 9.76 -4.59
CA ASN A 5 -0.82 10.39 -3.39
C ASN A 5 -1.91 10.72 -2.40
N ASN A 6 -1.61 10.51 -1.13
CA ASN A 6 -2.52 10.78 -0.01
C ASN A 6 -3.78 9.89 0.01
N LYS A 7 -3.83 8.86 -0.83
CA LYS A 7 -4.92 7.89 -0.79
C LYS A 7 -4.54 6.75 0.16
N ILE A 8 -5.54 6.20 0.83
CA ILE A 8 -5.35 5.09 1.75
C ILE A 8 -5.58 3.78 1.01
N TYR A 9 -4.67 2.83 1.20
CA TYR A 9 -4.76 1.50 0.62
C TYR A 9 -4.68 0.45 1.72
N GLU A 10 -5.39 -0.65 1.52
CA GLU A 10 -5.29 -1.79 2.43
C GLU A 10 -4.13 -2.68 2.01
N VAL A 11 -3.31 -3.09 3.00
CA VAL A 11 -2.24 -4.05 2.78
C VAL A 11 -2.83 -5.44 2.93
N ILE A 12 -2.85 -6.21 1.85
CA ILE A 12 -3.43 -7.56 1.87
C ILE A 12 -2.43 -8.61 2.32
N SER A 13 -1.14 -8.36 2.17
CA SER A 13 -0.09 -9.20 2.74
C SER A 13 1.22 -8.44 2.78
N ILE A 14 2.17 -8.94 3.58
CA ILE A 14 3.53 -8.40 3.65
C ILE A 14 4.46 -9.53 3.24
N GLU A 15 5.26 -9.32 2.21
CA GLU A 15 6.14 -10.33 1.63
C GLU A 15 7.54 -9.75 1.52
N CYS A 16 8.48 -10.36 2.24
CA CYS A 16 9.87 -9.90 2.29
C CYS A 16 9.98 -8.41 2.68
N GLY A 17 9.11 -7.96 3.57
CA GLY A 17 9.09 -6.57 4.02
C GLY A 17 8.41 -5.60 3.08
N TRP A 18 7.89 -6.07 1.95
CA TRP A 18 7.15 -5.24 1.00
C TRP A 18 5.65 -5.47 1.17
N TYR A 19 4.88 -4.46 0.82
CA TYR A 19 3.42 -4.50 0.97
C TYR A 19 2.75 -4.90 -0.33
N ARG A 20 1.90 -5.93 -0.27
CA ARG A 20 1.05 -6.29 -1.40
C ARG A 20 -0.24 -5.49 -1.30
N ILE A 21 -0.50 -4.68 -2.30
CA ILE A 21 -1.59 -3.71 -2.33
C ILE A 21 -2.31 -3.83 -3.66
N ILE A 22 -3.64 -3.75 -3.63
CA ILE A 22 -4.42 -3.61 -4.86
C ILE A 22 -4.39 -2.13 -5.23
N ASP A 23 -3.76 -1.82 -6.36
CA ASP A 23 -3.58 -0.45 -6.80
C ASP A 23 -4.83 0.09 -7.54
N ASP A 24 -4.71 1.31 -8.08
CA ASP A 24 -5.84 1.95 -8.74
C ASP A 24 -6.26 1.25 -10.04
N SER A 25 -5.41 0.37 -10.60
CA SER A 25 -5.76 -0.42 -11.77
C SER A 25 -6.58 -1.66 -11.43
N GLY A 26 -6.71 -1.97 -10.13
CA GLY A 26 -7.40 -3.17 -9.67
C GLY A 26 -6.53 -4.41 -9.62
N GLU A 27 -5.23 -4.26 -9.86
CA GLU A 27 -4.28 -5.37 -9.80
C GLU A 27 -3.45 -5.29 -8.53
N ASP A 28 -2.97 -6.43 -8.06
CA ASP A 28 -2.16 -6.49 -6.86
C ASP A 28 -0.68 -6.54 -7.21
N TYR A 29 0.09 -5.66 -6.59
CA TYR A 29 1.53 -5.59 -6.76
C TYR A 29 2.20 -5.38 -5.42
N LEU A 30 3.50 -5.69 -5.36
CA LEU A 30 4.33 -5.42 -4.19
C LEU A 30 4.95 -4.03 -4.32
N TYR A 31 4.86 -3.26 -3.24
CA TYR A 31 5.42 -1.91 -3.17
C TYR A 31 6.34 -1.78 -1.96
N PRO A 32 7.43 -1.02 -2.07
CA PRO A 32 8.34 -0.83 -0.93
C PRO A 32 7.67 -0.02 0.18
N PRO A 33 7.96 -0.36 1.44
CA PRO A 33 7.28 0.29 2.58
C PRO A 33 7.59 1.77 2.73
N ASP A 34 8.73 2.24 2.21
CA ASP A 34 9.10 3.66 2.33
C ASP A 34 8.24 4.58 1.47
N MET A 35 7.40 4.05 0.60
CA MET A 35 6.41 4.84 -0.14
C MET A 35 5.18 5.19 0.69
N PHE A 36 5.06 4.64 1.89
CA PHE A 36 3.82 4.72 2.67
C PHE A 36 4.09 5.19 4.08
N GLU A 37 3.03 5.69 4.73
CA GLU A 37 2.99 5.89 6.16
C GLU A 37 1.87 5.05 6.74
N ILE A 38 2.08 4.56 7.97
CA ILE A 38 1.06 3.78 8.67
C ILE A 38 -0.08 4.71 9.06
N VAL A 39 -1.30 4.30 8.69
CA VAL A 39 -2.51 4.99 9.12
C VAL A 39 -3.07 4.23 10.32
N GLU A 40 -3.63 4.95 11.26
CA GLU A 40 -4.24 4.35 12.43
C GLU A 40 -5.34 3.38 11.99
N GLY A 41 -5.28 2.16 12.52
CA GLY A 41 -6.16 1.07 12.14
C GLY A 41 -5.38 -0.10 11.59
N ASP A 42 -6.06 -1.19 11.27
CA ASP A 42 -5.42 -2.42 10.84
C ASP A 42 -5.07 -2.40 9.37
N ASN A 43 -3.79 -2.60 9.05
CA ASN A 43 -3.30 -2.85 7.70
C ASN A 43 -3.61 -1.74 6.68
N ASN A 44 -3.82 -0.51 7.15
CA ASN A 44 -4.05 0.61 6.25
C ASN A 44 -2.80 1.47 6.14
N MET A 45 -2.45 1.84 4.91
CA MET A 45 -1.29 2.67 4.63
C MET A 45 -1.70 3.80 3.71
N ILE A 46 -1.11 4.96 3.90
CA ILE A 46 -1.33 6.11 3.03
C ILE A 46 -0.07 6.36 2.19
N VAL A 47 -0.26 6.66 0.91
CA VAL A 47 0.85 7.01 0.02
C VAL A 47 1.31 8.40 0.36
N LYS A 48 2.61 8.53 0.66
CA LYS A 48 3.21 9.83 0.95
C LYS A 48 3.35 10.67 -0.30
#